data_e039559d8441025c159de1a912eb525b
#
_entry.id   e039559d8441025c159de1a912eb525b
#
_cell.length_a   1.000
_cell.length_b   1.000
_cell.length_c   1.000
_cell.angle_alpha   90.00
_cell.angle_beta   90.00
_cell.angle_gamma   90.00
#
_symmetry.space_group_name_H-M   'P 1'
#
loop_
_entity.id
_entity.type
_entity.pdbx_description
1 polymer ?
#
loop_
_entity_poly.entity_id
_entity_poly.type
_entity_poly.pdbx_seq_one_letter_code
_entity_poly.pdbx_strand_id
1 'polypeptide(L)'
;MTNLNIPVGVSDFSQIRENGYYYVDKTGLISELLKKSTANVTLITRPRRFGKTLAMSMLEHFFDIRHDNHSLFQDLEISHESAICQTWMNQRPTLFITFKDVDGITFDSAFDMLKFVISQICIEYSYLEQSDAVSDAYKEIFKRLKNQTASATDVKGSILILMKMMQAYYGKTVILLLDEYDVPVAKASSNGYYQEMLEIMKAMMSTSLKDNSSLCFAVVTG
;
A
#
# COMPACT_ATOMS: atom_id res chain seq x y z
N MET A 1 15.13 -32.23 17.07
CA MET A 1 15.24 -31.33 15.91
C MET A 1 13.90 -30.66 15.74
N THR A 2 13.79 -29.40 16.09
CA THR A 2 12.56 -28.62 15.84
C THR A 2 12.38 -28.53 14.33
N ASN A 3 11.32 -29.16 13.81
CA ASN A 3 10.94 -28.98 12.42
C ASN A 3 10.65 -27.49 12.20
N LEU A 4 11.53 -26.81 11.45
CA LEU A 4 11.31 -25.45 10.99
C LEU A 4 10.12 -25.45 10.03
N ASN A 5 9.00 -24.88 10.48
CA ASN A 5 7.80 -24.72 9.65
C ASN A 5 8.03 -23.53 8.68
N ILE A 6 8.60 -23.81 7.52
CA ILE A 6 8.98 -22.79 6.53
C ILE A 6 7.75 -22.42 5.70
N PRO A 7 7.34 -21.14 5.65
CA PRO A 7 6.21 -20.69 4.83
C PRO A 7 6.59 -20.69 3.35
N VAL A 8 5.92 -21.52 2.55
CA VAL A 8 6.09 -21.52 1.09
C VAL A 8 4.90 -20.81 0.46
N GLY A 9 5.17 -19.71 -0.27
CA GLY A 9 4.13 -18.95 -0.96
C GLY A 9 3.28 -18.04 -0.07
N VAL A 10 3.61 -17.92 1.23
CA VAL A 10 2.93 -17.01 2.16
C VAL A 10 3.67 -15.67 2.18
N SER A 11 2.97 -14.59 1.87
CA SER A 11 3.51 -13.23 1.87
C SER A 11 2.77 -12.29 2.85
N ASP A 12 1.80 -12.81 3.56
CA ASP A 12 1.08 -12.11 4.62
C ASP A 12 1.78 -12.30 5.96
N PHE A 13 2.11 -11.18 6.61
CA PHE A 13 2.84 -11.18 7.88
C PHE A 13 2.02 -11.75 9.03
N SER A 14 0.72 -11.45 9.08
CA SER A 14 -0.16 -11.98 10.15
C SER A 14 -0.23 -13.50 10.08
N GLN A 15 -0.42 -14.06 8.88
CA GLN A 15 -0.46 -15.51 8.69
C GLN A 15 0.84 -16.19 9.14
N ILE A 16 1.99 -15.55 8.90
CA ILE A 16 3.29 -16.10 9.33
C ILE A 16 3.38 -16.12 10.85
N ARG A 17 2.98 -15.06 11.53
CA ARG A 17 3.08 -14.93 12.99
C ARG A 17 2.06 -15.80 13.70
N GLU A 18 0.82 -15.79 13.26
CA GLU A 18 -0.28 -16.53 13.89
C GLU A 18 -0.13 -18.05 13.77
N ASN A 19 0.40 -18.53 12.64
CA ASN A 19 0.61 -19.96 12.42
C ASN A 19 1.98 -20.47 12.91
N GLY A 20 2.78 -19.63 13.56
CA GLY A 20 4.09 -20.02 14.07
C GLY A 20 5.07 -20.48 13.00
N TYR A 21 4.97 -19.91 11.78
CA TYR A 21 5.93 -20.18 10.73
C TYR A 21 7.30 -19.55 11.07
N TYR A 22 8.34 -20.13 10.51
CA TYR A 22 9.68 -19.55 10.65
C TYR A 22 9.74 -18.19 9.97
N TYR A 23 10.07 -17.17 10.74
CA TYR A 23 10.22 -15.79 10.29
C TYR A 23 11.64 -15.30 10.55
N VAL A 24 12.29 -14.78 9.51
CA VAL A 24 13.55 -14.02 9.66
C VAL A 24 13.17 -12.59 9.98
N ASP A 25 13.45 -12.17 11.20
CA ASP A 25 13.07 -10.84 11.68
C ASP A 25 13.72 -9.74 10.81
N LYS A 26 12.87 -8.88 10.26
CA LYS A 26 13.23 -7.70 9.47
C LYS A 26 12.55 -6.44 10.01
N THR A 27 12.03 -6.49 11.23
CA THR A 27 11.30 -5.36 11.82
C THR A 27 12.19 -4.16 12.12
N GLY A 28 13.52 -4.33 12.16
CA GLY A 28 14.48 -3.22 12.19
C GLY A 28 14.31 -2.23 11.03
N LEU A 29 13.72 -2.66 9.90
CA LEU A 29 13.34 -1.77 8.78
C LEU A 29 12.43 -0.62 9.24
N ILE A 30 11.51 -0.88 10.17
CA ILE A 30 10.59 0.12 10.72
C ILE A 30 11.39 1.26 11.38
N SER A 31 12.34 0.91 12.25
CA SER A 31 13.19 1.87 12.91
C SER A 31 14.05 2.68 11.94
N GLU A 32 14.56 2.03 10.88
CA GLU A 32 15.33 2.72 9.83
C GLU A 32 14.48 3.71 9.03
N LEU A 33 13.25 3.34 8.65
CA LEU A 33 12.33 4.22 7.95
C LEU A 33 11.99 5.46 8.76
N LEU A 34 11.75 5.29 10.07
CA LEU A 34 11.35 6.38 10.96
C LEU A 34 12.53 7.28 11.35
N LYS A 35 13.75 6.76 11.41
CA LYS A 35 14.98 7.54 11.68
C LYS A 35 15.40 8.43 10.50
N LYS A 36 15.05 8.04 9.27
CA LYS A 36 15.36 8.80 8.04
C LYS A 36 14.29 9.88 7.73
N SER A 37 13.92 10.67 8.70
CA SER A 37 12.78 11.60 8.69
C SER A 37 12.77 12.69 7.59
N THR A 38 13.75 12.71 6.67
CA THR A 38 13.84 13.71 5.59
C THR A 38 13.37 13.20 4.23
N ALA A 39 13.16 11.89 4.06
CA ALA A 39 12.71 11.32 2.79
C ALA A 39 11.21 11.01 2.84
N ASN A 40 10.41 11.80 2.12
CA ASN A 40 8.98 11.53 1.98
C ASN A 40 8.68 10.22 1.24
N VAL A 41 9.63 9.68 0.47
CA VAL A 41 9.47 8.43 -0.31
C VAL A 41 10.72 7.58 -0.17
N THR A 42 10.54 6.33 0.24
CA THR A 42 11.60 5.31 0.28
C THR A 42 11.34 4.25 -0.78
N LEU A 43 12.28 4.08 -1.71
CA LEU A 43 12.24 3.02 -2.71
C LEU A 43 13.07 1.81 -2.24
N ILE A 44 12.44 0.64 -2.17
CA ILE A 44 13.11 -0.62 -1.84
C ILE A 44 13.25 -1.45 -3.13
N THR A 45 14.46 -1.48 -3.66
CA THR A 45 14.81 -2.30 -4.82
C THR A 45 15.53 -3.57 -4.35
N ARG A 46 14.91 -4.71 -4.54
CA ARG A 46 15.49 -6.03 -4.24
C ARG A 46 15.05 -7.01 -5.33
N PRO A 47 15.85 -8.01 -5.67
CA PRO A 47 15.43 -9.05 -6.60
C PRO A 47 14.14 -9.74 -6.17
N ARG A 48 13.48 -10.41 -7.12
CA ARG A 48 12.31 -11.25 -6.82
C ARG A 48 12.66 -12.31 -5.76
N ARG A 49 11.69 -12.69 -4.90
CA ARG A 49 11.84 -13.67 -3.81
C ARG A 49 12.68 -13.22 -2.61
N PHE A 50 13.04 -11.94 -2.50
CA PHE A 50 13.72 -11.37 -1.32
C PHE A 50 12.77 -10.87 -0.22
N GLY A 51 11.49 -11.24 -0.29
CA GLY A 51 10.51 -10.94 0.75
C GLY A 51 10.03 -9.48 0.75
N LYS A 52 10.01 -8.79 -0.41
CA LYS A 52 9.49 -7.41 -0.53
C LYS A 52 8.03 -7.32 -0.08
N THR A 53 7.15 -8.12 -0.67
CA THR A 53 5.72 -8.14 -0.34
C THR A 53 5.49 -8.48 1.14
N LEU A 54 6.26 -9.42 1.71
CA LEU A 54 6.19 -9.73 3.14
C LEU A 54 6.61 -8.53 4.00
N ALA A 55 7.65 -7.79 3.60
CA ALA A 55 8.07 -6.58 4.29
C ALA A 55 6.98 -5.48 4.20
N MET A 56 6.31 -5.34 3.06
CA MET A 56 5.19 -4.40 2.89
C MET A 56 3.99 -4.79 3.77
N SER A 57 3.63 -6.07 3.81
CA SER A 57 2.59 -6.58 4.71
C SER A 57 2.96 -6.35 6.19
N MET A 58 4.21 -6.59 6.58
CA MET A 58 4.70 -6.30 7.94
C MET A 58 4.57 -4.80 8.28
N LEU A 59 4.90 -3.90 7.35
CA LEU A 59 4.75 -2.45 7.55
C LEU A 59 3.27 -2.05 7.68
N GLU A 60 2.38 -2.62 6.85
CA GLU A 60 0.94 -2.40 6.94
C GLU A 60 0.41 -2.81 8.32
N HIS A 61 0.70 -4.03 8.76
CA HIS A 61 0.27 -4.52 10.08
C HIS A 61 0.83 -3.68 11.23
N PHE A 62 2.02 -3.10 11.07
CA PHE A 62 2.61 -2.25 12.11
C PHE A 62 1.94 -0.89 12.20
N PHE A 63 1.68 -0.23 11.07
CA PHE A 63 1.23 1.17 11.07
C PHE A 63 -0.28 1.33 11.12
N ASP A 64 -1.06 0.40 10.50
CA ASP A 64 -2.47 0.62 10.21
C ASP A 64 -3.32 0.77 11.48
N ILE A 65 -3.94 1.95 11.60
CA ILE A 65 -4.81 2.35 12.72
C ILE A 65 -6.11 1.53 12.82
N ARG A 66 -6.47 0.79 11.77
CA ARG A 66 -7.70 -0.02 11.73
C ARG A 66 -7.61 -1.31 12.59
N HIS A 67 -6.41 -1.67 13.03
CA HIS A 67 -6.12 -2.94 13.67
C HIS A 67 -5.42 -2.75 15.02
N ASP A 68 -5.47 -3.79 15.85
CA ASP A 68 -4.61 -3.94 17.03
C ASP A 68 -3.73 -5.18 16.81
N ASN A 69 -2.53 -4.96 16.30
CA ASN A 69 -1.61 -6.02 15.90
C ASN A 69 -0.40 -6.17 16.85
N HIS A 70 -0.51 -5.65 18.09
CA HIS A 70 0.61 -5.69 19.06
C HIS A 70 1.15 -7.11 19.27
N SER A 71 0.28 -8.12 19.29
CA SER A 71 0.67 -9.53 19.47
C SER A 71 1.54 -10.07 18.34
N LEU A 72 1.38 -9.58 17.11
CA LEU A 72 2.17 -10.03 15.96
C LEU A 72 3.65 -9.63 16.05
N PHE A 73 3.94 -8.57 16.81
CA PHE A 73 5.29 -8.00 16.94
C PHE A 73 6.00 -8.41 18.24
N GLN A 74 5.36 -9.22 19.09
CA GLN A 74 6.00 -9.75 20.31
C GLN A 74 7.28 -10.52 19.94
N ASP A 75 8.32 -10.36 20.77
CA ASP A 75 9.63 -11.03 20.63
C ASP A 75 10.41 -10.69 19.34
N LEU A 76 9.96 -9.67 18.59
CA LEU A 76 10.70 -9.14 17.44
C LEU A 76 11.52 -7.90 17.82
N GLU A 77 12.55 -7.58 17.02
CA GLU A 77 13.48 -6.47 17.27
C GLU A 77 12.75 -5.16 17.58
N ILE A 78 11.71 -4.83 16.81
CA ILE A 78 10.93 -3.60 16.97
C ILE A 78 10.23 -3.51 18.34
N SER A 79 9.90 -4.64 18.98
CA SER A 79 9.24 -4.64 20.29
C SER A 79 10.10 -4.04 21.40
N HIS A 80 11.41 -3.99 21.21
CA HIS A 80 12.36 -3.36 22.15
C HIS A 80 12.44 -1.84 21.98
N GLU A 81 11.90 -1.28 20.90
CA GLU A 81 11.85 0.16 20.59
C GLU A 81 10.55 0.80 21.13
N SER A 82 10.39 0.84 22.45
CA SER A 82 9.15 1.24 23.12
C SER A 82 8.59 2.60 22.65
N ALA A 83 9.48 3.59 22.44
CA ALA A 83 9.06 4.92 21.96
C ALA A 83 8.47 4.87 20.54
N ILE A 84 9.04 4.04 19.67
CA ILE A 84 8.52 3.84 18.29
C ILE A 84 7.18 3.13 18.37
N CYS A 85 7.08 2.05 19.13
CA CYS A 85 5.83 1.30 19.27
C CYS A 85 4.70 2.19 19.82
N GLN A 86 4.92 2.96 20.87
CA GLN A 86 3.91 3.85 21.44
C GLN A 86 3.44 4.94 20.46
N THR A 87 4.33 5.44 19.61
CA THR A 87 4.02 6.57 18.73
C THR A 87 3.41 6.13 17.39
N TRP A 88 3.79 4.94 16.90
CA TRP A 88 3.53 4.56 15.50
C TRP A 88 2.74 3.27 15.34
N MET A 89 2.86 2.29 16.26
CA MET A 89 2.20 0.99 16.11
C MET A 89 0.70 1.16 16.18
N ASN A 90 0.02 0.83 15.08
CA ASN A 90 -1.43 0.97 14.89
C ASN A 90 -1.97 2.39 15.13
N GLN A 91 -1.16 3.41 14.80
CA GLN A 91 -1.48 4.83 15.05
C GLN A 91 -1.69 5.66 13.78
N ARG A 92 -1.51 5.12 12.59
CA ARG A 92 -1.58 5.86 11.32
C ARG A 92 -2.53 5.22 10.32
N PRO A 93 -3.36 6.02 9.63
CA PRO A 93 -4.05 5.50 8.47
C PRO A 93 -3.02 5.06 7.44
N THR A 94 -3.13 3.80 6.99
CA THR A 94 -2.18 3.19 6.07
C THR A 94 -2.92 2.68 4.85
N LEU A 95 -2.50 3.13 3.66
CA LEU A 95 -3.04 2.68 2.38
C LEU A 95 -2.02 1.76 1.71
N PHE A 96 -2.37 0.48 1.64
CA PHE A 96 -1.55 -0.53 0.94
C PHE A 96 -2.16 -0.87 -0.42
N ILE A 97 -1.35 -0.79 -1.46
CA ILE A 97 -1.74 -1.11 -2.85
C ILE A 97 -0.67 -2.02 -3.45
N THR A 98 -1.08 -3.16 -4.01
CA THR A 98 -0.22 -3.99 -4.85
C THR A 98 -0.71 -3.96 -6.29
N PHE A 99 0.22 -3.76 -7.23
CA PHE A 99 -0.06 -3.77 -8.66
C PHE A 99 0.30 -5.08 -9.35
N LYS A 100 0.59 -6.14 -8.56
CA LYS A 100 1.06 -7.45 -9.06
C LYS A 100 0.16 -8.08 -10.12
N ASP A 101 -1.15 -7.83 -10.02
CA ASP A 101 -2.18 -8.45 -10.87
C ASP A 101 -2.60 -7.53 -12.04
N VAL A 102 -1.99 -6.35 -12.18
CA VAL A 102 -2.29 -5.43 -13.28
C VAL A 102 -1.56 -5.90 -14.54
N ASP A 103 -2.25 -6.67 -15.37
CA ASP A 103 -1.77 -7.25 -16.61
C ASP A 103 -2.90 -7.33 -17.64
N GLY A 104 -2.56 -7.43 -18.93
CA GLY A 104 -3.50 -7.59 -20.02
C GLY A 104 -2.77 -7.68 -21.36
N ILE A 105 -3.37 -8.36 -22.33
CA ILE A 105 -2.80 -8.49 -23.69
C ILE A 105 -2.86 -7.14 -24.44
N THR A 106 -3.89 -6.33 -24.12
CA THR A 106 -4.09 -4.97 -24.68
C THR A 106 -4.10 -3.94 -23.57
N PHE A 107 -3.90 -2.65 -23.92
CA PHE A 107 -4.03 -1.56 -22.98
C PHE A 107 -5.39 -1.56 -22.28
N ASP A 108 -6.48 -1.73 -23.02
CA ASP A 108 -7.83 -1.71 -22.46
C ASP A 108 -8.02 -2.81 -21.40
N SER A 109 -7.56 -4.03 -21.69
CA SER A 109 -7.65 -5.13 -20.70
C SER A 109 -6.80 -4.91 -19.46
N ALA A 110 -5.59 -4.35 -19.61
CA ALA A 110 -4.74 -4.01 -18.48
C ALA A 110 -5.29 -2.82 -17.68
N PHE A 111 -5.88 -1.84 -18.35
CA PHE A 111 -6.52 -0.69 -17.71
C PHE A 111 -7.81 -1.10 -16.96
N ASP A 112 -8.58 -2.05 -17.48
CA ASP A 112 -9.71 -2.63 -16.76
C ASP A 112 -9.27 -3.39 -15.50
N MET A 113 -8.14 -4.13 -15.57
CA MET A 113 -7.54 -4.73 -14.37
C MET A 113 -7.08 -3.70 -13.35
N LEU A 114 -6.49 -2.59 -13.79
CA LEU A 114 -6.13 -1.48 -12.89
C LEU A 114 -7.37 -0.88 -12.22
N LYS A 115 -8.45 -0.64 -12.97
CA LYS A 115 -9.74 -0.18 -12.41
C LYS A 115 -10.31 -1.18 -11.40
N PHE A 116 -10.20 -2.48 -11.70
CA PHE A 116 -10.63 -3.52 -10.78
C PHE A 116 -9.84 -3.50 -9.47
N VAL A 117 -8.51 -3.42 -9.51
CA VAL A 117 -7.66 -3.32 -8.31
C VAL A 117 -8.05 -2.11 -7.47
N ILE A 118 -8.21 -0.94 -8.08
CA ILE A 118 -8.64 0.28 -7.38
C ILE A 118 -10.04 0.11 -6.79
N SER A 119 -10.96 -0.52 -7.52
CA SER A 119 -12.32 -0.80 -7.05
C SER A 119 -12.33 -1.66 -5.79
N GLN A 120 -11.50 -2.73 -5.73
CA GLN A 120 -11.39 -3.58 -4.55
C GLN A 120 -10.90 -2.79 -3.32
N ILE A 121 -9.92 -1.91 -3.50
CA ILE A 121 -9.47 -1.00 -2.44
C ILE A 121 -10.61 -0.08 -2.00
N CYS A 122 -11.34 0.53 -2.93
CA CYS A 122 -12.48 1.37 -2.59
C CYS A 122 -13.60 0.61 -1.85
N ILE A 123 -13.82 -0.66 -2.15
CA ILE A 123 -14.76 -1.51 -1.41
C ILE A 123 -14.30 -1.72 0.03
N GLU A 124 -13.03 -2.01 0.25
CA GLU A 124 -12.43 -2.16 1.59
C GLU A 124 -12.58 -0.88 2.44
N TYR A 125 -12.37 0.29 1.82
CA TYR A 125 -12.49 1.59 2.47
C TYR A 125 -13.89 2.24 2.32
N SER A 126 -14.95 1.46 2.03
CA SER A 126 -16.30 1.99 1.76
C SER A 126 -16.92 2.78 2.91
N TYR A 127 -16.49 2.58 4.15
CA TYR A 127 -16.92 3.36 5.33
C TYR A 127 -16.59 4.86 5.20
N LEU A 128 -15.61 5.24 4.39
CA LEU A 128 -15.25 6.65 4.16
C LEU A 128 -16.37 7.44 3.47
N GLU A 129 -17.23 6.79 2.68
CA GLU A 129 -18.39 7.44 2.02
C GLU A 129 -19.43 7.93 3.02
N GLN A 130 -19.52 7.30 4.20
CA GLN A 130 -20.54 7.61 5.19
C GLN A 130 -20.11 8.72 6.15
N SER A 131 -18.86 9.18 6.08
CA SER A 131 -18.31 10.18 6.98
C SER A 131 -18.70 11.60 6.57
N ASP A 132 -19.22 12.38 7.49
CA ASP A 132 -19.49 13.81 7.29
C ASP A 132 -18.21 14.65 7.17
N ALA A 133 -17.07 14.14 7.64
CA ALA A 133 -15.78 14.80 7.49
C ALA A 133 -15.23 14.75 6.05
N VAL A 134 -15.75 13.86 5.22
CA VAL A 134 -15.32 13.69 3.83
C VAL A 134 -16.19 14.54 2.90
N SER A 135 -15.55 15.32 2.03
CA SER A 135 -16.23 16.18 1.05
C SER A 135 -17.06 15.36 0.05
N ASP A 136 -18.25 15.81 -0.29
CA ASP A 136 -19.13 15.15 -1.26
C ASP A 136 -18.48 15.02 -2.65
N ALA A 137 -17.66 16.00 -3.04
CA ALA A 137 -16.92 15.92 -4.31
C ALA A 137 -15.98 14.69 -4.36
N TYR A 138 -15.33 14.36 -3.26
CA TYR A 138 -14.49 13.14 -3.19
C TYR A 138 -15.35 11.88 -3.13
N LYS A 139 -16.46 11.89 -2.41
CA LYS A 139 -17.40 10.76 -2.36
C LYS A 139 -17.93 10.40 -3.75
N GLU A 140 -18.25 11.39 -4.59
CA GLU A 140 -18.73 11.15 -5.96
C GLU A 140 -17.65 10.50 -6.86
N ILE A 141 -16.40 10.92 -6.76
CA ILE A 141 -15.30 10.28 -7.49
C ILE A 141 -15.07 8.86 -6.94
N PHE A 142 -15.05 8.71 -5.62
CA PHE A 142 -14.88 7.42 -4.96
C PHE A 142 -15.96 6.40 -5.37
N LYS A 143 -17.22 6.81 -5.47
CA LYS A 143 -18.30 5.96 -5.97
C LYS A 143 -18.04 5.46 -7.40
N ARG A 144 -17.56 6.35 -8.30
CA ARG A 144 -17.22 5.94 -9.66
C ARG A 144 -16.04 4.96 -9.68
N LEU A 145 -15.01 5.18 -8.86
CA LEU A 145 -13.87 4.28 -8.70
C LEU A 145 -14.34 2.91 -8.19
N LYS A 146 -15.15 2.89 -7.13
CA LYS A 146 -15.70 1.68 -6.52
C LYS A 146 -16.54 0.86 -7.51
N ASN A 147 -17.33 1.52 -8.33
CA ASN A 147 -18.25 0.89 -9.31
C ASN A 147 -17.58 0.64 -10.68
N GLN A 148 -16.29 0.88 -10.84
CA GLN A 148 -15.52 0.73 -12.09
C GLN A 148 -16.05 1.60 -13.26
N THR A 149 -16.79 2.66 -12.96
CA THR A 149 -17.31 3.64 -13.94
C THR A 149 -16.45 4.90 -14.03
N ALA A 150 -15.30 4.88 -13.39
CA ALA A 150 -14.37 6.00 -13.31
C ALA A 150 -13.72 6.31 -14.67
N SER A 151 -13.54 7.60 -14.96
CA SER A 151 -12.76 8.07 -16.10
C SER A 151 -11.27 7.81 -15.89
N ALA A 152 -10.47 7.89 -16.98
CA ALA A 152 -9.02 7.81 -16.87
C ALA A 152 -8.44 8.89 -15.94
N THR A 153 -9.04 10.07 -15.89
CA THR A 153 -8.65 11.15 -14.97
C THR A 153 -8.94 10.77 -13.51
N ASP A 154 -10.09 10.17 -13.23
CA ASP A 154 -10.41 9.69 -11.88
C ASP A 154 -9.43 8.60 -11.43
N VAL A 155 -9.06 7.68 -12.33
CA VAL A 155 -8.08 6.62 -12.06
C VAL A 155 -6.70 7.22 -11.77
N LYS A 156 -6.24 8.18 -12.58
CA LYS A 156 -4.97 8.89 -12.36
C LYS A 156 -4.92 9.60 -11.00
N GLY A 157 -6.06 10.09 -10.49
CA GLY A 157 -6.18 10.76 -9.20
C GLY A 157 -6.58 9.85 -8.02
N SER A 158 -6.82 8.57 -8.25
CA SER A 158 -7.47 7.67 -7.28
C SER A 158 -6.75 7.55 -5.94
N ILE A 159 -5.42 7.37 -5.96
CA ILE A 159 -4.61 7.24 -4.74
C ILE A 159 -4.67 8.54 -3.93
N LEU A 160 -4.50 9.69 -4.58
CA LEU A 160 -4.59 10.99 -3.92
C LEU A 160 -5.96 11.21 -3.25
N ILE A 161 -7.05 10.86 -3.95
CA ILE A 161 -8.41 11.01 -3.44
C ILE A 161 -8.64 10.12 -2.23
N LEU A 162 -8.24 8.84 -2.29
CA LEU A 162 -8.29 7.93 -1.14
C LEU A 162 -7.54 8.50 0.06
N MET A 163 -6.31 8.98 -0.13
CA MET A 163 -5.52 9.56 0.95
C MET A 163 -6.18 10.82 1.54
N LYS A 164 -6.78 11.68 0.73
CA LYS A 164 -7.51 12.86 1.22
C LYS A 164 -8.75 12.47 2.03
N MET A 165 -9.48 11.46 1.58
CA MET A 165 -10.64 10.94 2.32
C MET A 165 -10.21 10.31 3.65
N MET A 166 -9.14 9.51 3.65
CA MET A 166 -8.58 8.92 4.88
C MET A 166 -8.07 10.00 5.84
N GLN A 167 -7.38 11.03 5.35
CA GLN A 167 -6.93 12.14 6.18
C GLN A 167 -8.11 12.91 6.80
N ALA A 168 -9.16 13.17 6.02
CA ALA A 168 -10.36 13.83 6.52
C ALA A 168 -11.05 12.99 7.61
N TYR A 169 -11.14 11.68 7.42
CA TYR A 169 -11.78 10.76 8.35
C TYR A 169 -11.00 10.59 9.67
N TYR A 170 -9.67 10.34 9.58
CA TYR A 170 -8.84 10.03 10.74
C TYR A 170 -8.17 11.26 11.38
N GLY A 171 -8.20 12.43 10.73
CA GLY A 171 -7.50 13.63 11.18
C GLY A 171 -5.97 13.49 11.16
N LYS A 172 -5.42 12.48 10.48
CA LYS A 172 -3.99 12.16 10.44
C LYS A 172 -3.52 11.96 9.00
N THR A 173 -2.27 12.32 8.71
CA THR A 173 -1.64 12.03 7.41
C THR A 173 -1.46 10.53 7.22
N VAL A 174 -1.50 10.09 5.96
CA VAL A 174 -1.58 8.69 5.52
C VAL A 174 -0.18 8.16 5.19
N ILE A 175 0.13 6.95 5.61
CA ILE A 175 1.27 6.18 5.12
C ILE A 175 0.84 5.45 3.85
N LEU A 176 1.61 5.62 2.76
CA LEU A 176 1.34 4.98 1.48
C LEU A 176 2.36 3.86 1.22
N LEU A 177 1.86 2.64 1.06
CA LEU A 177 2.64 1.46 0.74
C LEU A 177 2.27 0.97 -0.67
N LEU A 178 3.24 1.02 -1.61
CA LEU A 178 3.03 0.61 -3.00
C LEU A 178 3.93 -0.59 -3.33
N ASP A 179 3.34 -1.74 -3.57
CA ASP A 179 4.05 -2.96 -3.92
C ASP A 179 3.94 -3.25 -5.42
N GLU A 180 5.07 -3.68 -6.01
CA GLU A 180 5.19 -4.04 -7.42
C GLU A 180 4.68 -2.95 -8.38
N TYR A 181 5.03 -1.67 -8.12
CA TYR A 181 4.56 -0.52 -8.89
C TYR A 181 5.03 -0.53 -10.36
N ASP A 182 6.10 -1.24 -10.65
CA ASP A 182 6.71 -1.35 -11.98
C ASP A 182 6.07 -2.43 -12.86
N VAL A 183 5.33 -3.39 -12.27
CA VAL A 183 4.72 -4.53 -12.98
C VAL A 183 3.80 -4.09 -14.12
N PRO A 184 2.87 -3.13 -13.96
CA PRO A 184 1.99 -2.72 -15.06
C PRO A 184 2.76 -2.22 -16.28
N VAL A 185 3.82 -1.43 -16.04
CA VAL A 185 4.66 -0.86 -17.11
C VAL A 185 5.58 -1.91 -17.74
N ALA A 186 6.13 -2.82 -16.94
CA ALA A 186 6.95 -3.92 -17.44
C ALA A 186 6.13 -4.86 -18.34
N LYS A 187 4.89 -5.20 -17.94
CA LYS A 187 3.98 -6.01 -18.74
C LYS A 187 3.54 -5.28 -20.02
N ALA A 188 3.24 -4.01 -19.93
CA ALA A 188 2.90 -3.18 -21.08
C ALA A 188 4.05 -3.11 -22.12
N SER A 189 5.29 -3.08 -21.65
CA SER A 189 6.46 -3.11 -22.53
C SER A 189 6.54 -4.40 -23.36
N SER A 190 6.19 -5.54 -22.75
CA SER A 190 6.18 -6.83 -23.43
C SER A 190 5.02 -6.99 -24.42
N ASN A 191 3.92 -6.26 -24.20
CA ASN A 191 2.68 -6.38 -24.97
C ASN A 191 2.43 -5.21 -25.94
N GLY A 192 3.33 -4.22 -26.02
CA GLY A 192 3.34 -3.17 -27.02
C GLY A 192 2.49 -1.92 -26.71
N TYR A 193 2.00 -1.75 -25.48
CA TYR A 193 1.26 -0.56 -25.03
C TYR A 193 1.97 0.21 -23.89
N TYR A 194 3.32 0.21 -23.94
CA TYR A 194 4.17 0.82 -22.91
C TYR A 194 3.85 2.28 -22.62
N GLN A 195 3.67 3.11 -23.67
CA GLN A 195 3.49 4.54 -23.49
C GLN A 195 2.17 4.89 -22.79
N GLU A 196 1.10 4.21 -23.15
CA GLU A 196 -0.22 4.41 -22.57
C GLU A 196 -0.22 4.04 -21.06
N MET A 197 0.33 2.90 -20.71
CA MET A 197 0.39 2.47 -19.30
C MET A 197 1.35 3.34 -18.49
N LEU A 198 2.50 3.73 -19.07
CA LEU A 198 3.45 4.63 -18.42
C LEU A 198 2.80 5.97 -18.07
N GLU A 199 1.99 6.54 -18.97
CA GLU A 199 1.27 7.80 -18.73
C GLU A 199 0.34 7.69 -17.53
N ILE A 200 -0.43 6.59 -17.42
CA ILE A 200 -1.34 6.35 -16.31
C ILE A 200 -0.56 6.22 -15.00
N MET A 201 0.41 5.31 -14.95
CA MET A 201 1.19 5.04 -13.74
C MET A 201 1.99 6.27 -13.27
N LYS A 202 2.62 6.98 -14.21
CA LYS A 202 3.35 8.22 -13.91
C LYS A 202 2.44 9.29 -13.32
N ALA A 203 1.22 9.46 -13.84
CA ALA A 203 0.28 10.42 -13.31
C ALA A 203 -0.19 10.02 -11.88
N MET A 204 -0.51 8.74 -11.65
CA MET A 204 -0.89 8.23 -10.33
C MET A 204 0.22 8.44 -9.29
N MET A 205 1.47 8.13 -9.65
CA MET A 205 2.63 8.33 -8.77
C MET A 205 2.89 9.81 -8.51
N SER A 206 2.82 10.64 -9.54
CA SER A 206 3.07 12.08 -9.41
C SER A 206 2.06 12.76 -8.50
N THR A 207 0.77 12.47 -8.65
CA THR A 207 -0.29 13.08 -7.85
C THR A 207 -0.27 12.64 -6.38
N SER A 208 0.13 11.40 -6.12
CA SER A 208 0.13 10.82 -4.77
C SER A 208 1.41 11.10 -3.97
N LEU A 209 2.57 11.20 -4.65
CA LEU A 209 3.87 11.28 -3.98
C LEU A 209 4.47 12.69 -3.95
N LYS A 210 4.06 13.58 -4.88
CA LYS A 210 4.61 14.94 -4.96
C LYS A 210 3.62 15.95 -4.41
N ASP A 211 4.10 16.87 -3.59
CA ASP A 211 3.34 18.00 -3.05
C ASP A 211 1.96 17.61 -2.45
N ASN A 212 1.90 16.41 -1.87
CA ASN A 212 0.68 15.87 -1.29
C ASN A 212 0.67 16.06 0.23
N SER A 213 -0.13 17.01 0.71
CA SER A 213 -0.28 17.33 2.14
C SER A 213 -0.93 16.22 2.96
N SER A 214 -1.57 15.24 2.30
CA SER A 214 -2.16 14.08 2.97
C SER A 214 -1.13 12.95 3.20
N LEU A 215 0.06 13.03 2.58
CA LEU A 215 1.10 12.02 2.70
C LEU A 215 1.93 12.24 3.97
N CYS A 216 2.04 11.21 4.82
CA CYS A 216 3.01 11.14 5.90
C CYS A 216 4.39 10.78 5.35
N PHE A 217 4.48 9.60 4.77
CA PHE A 217 5.58 9.11 3.95
C PHE A 217 5.09 7.94 3.09
N ALA A 218 5.90 7.55 2.11
CA ALA A 218 5.62 6.39 1.27
C ALA A 218 6.79 5.40 1.26
N VAL A 219 6.44 4.12 1.15
CA VAL A 219 7.38 3.03 0.82
C VAL A 219 6.92 2.40 -0.48
N VAL A 220 7.85 2.27 -1.42
CA VAL A 220 7.56 1.78 -2.77
C VAL A 220 8.49 0.61 -3.07
N THR A 221 7.96 -0.49 -3.63
CA THR A 221 8.75 -1.64 -4.08
C THR A 221 8.48 -1.96 -5.55
N GLY A 222 9.55 -2.38 -6.26
CA GLY A 222 9.51 -2.82 -7.65
C GLY A 222 10.64 -3.78 -7.97
#